data_b787ce6271b8b3fb7419b61c43b0b074
#
_entry.id   b787ce6271b8b3fb7419b61c43b0b074
#
_cell.length_a   1.000
_cell.length_b   1.000
_cell.length_c   1.000
_cell.angle_alpha   90.00
_cell.angle_beta   90.00
_cell.angle_gamma   90.00
#
_symmetry.space_group_name_H-M   'P 1'
#
loop_
_entity.id
_entity.type
_entity.pdbx_description
1 polymer ?
#
loop_
_entity_poly.entity_id
_entity_poly.type
_entity_poly.pdbx_seq_one_letter_code
_entity_poly.pdbx_strand_id
1 'polypeptide(L)'
;MQSKILFFATLRDKAGVRSTEMEIPEGTTVYQLKARLIEQFPHLDWQLMEHCLASVNQDYRADEDEIPAGAEVAFFPPVSGGSPDSTFPLITSITEDEIDLNALLDAITLDSTGAAAIFTGMVRGVTSRHGSTQASRDTPHDTVYLEYEAYQPMAEAKMKQVAEEIRARWPVVEGIAIVQRIGRLYPRTPTVLIACTAAHRDTGVFEAARYGIEARKRTSL
;
A
#
# COMPACT_ATOMS: atom_id res chain seq x y z
N MET A 1 23.39 26.28 20.04
CA MET A 1 23.00 26.84 18.73
C MET A 1 21.51 26.60 18.51
N GLN A 2 20.82 27.59 17.94
CA GLN A 2 19.39 27.44 17.64
C GLN A 2 19.19 26.51 16.44
N SER A 3 18.31 25.54 16.61
CA SER A 3 17.85 24.63 15.56
C SER A 3 16.43 25.01 15.15
N LYS A 4 16.13 24.90 13.87
CA LYS A 4 14.82 25.20 13.32
C LYS A 4 13.99 23.94 13.26
N ILE A 5 12.81 23.95 13.88
CA ILE A 5 11.87 22.83 13.92
C ILE A 5 10.69 23.15 13.01
N LEU A 6 10.35 22.22 12.11
CA LEU A 6 9.24 22.33 11.16
C LEU A 6 8.14 21.33 11.51
N PHE A 7 6.90 21.80 11.50
CA PHE A 7 5.73 20.96 11.71
C PHE A 7 4.89 20.87 10.42
N PHE A 8 4.46 19.67 10.07
CA PHE A 8 3.64 19.40 8.90
C PHE A 8 2.27 18.87 9.29
N ALA A 9 1.28 19.09 8.42
CA ALA A 9 -0.10 18.60 8.54
C ALA A 9 -0.68 18.76 9.96
N THR A 10 -1.21 17.70 10.56
CA THR A 10 -1.82 17.68 11.90
C THR A 10 -0.91 18.22 13.01
N LEU A 11 0.41 18.02 12.90
CA LEU A 11 1.36 18.57 13.87
C LEU A 11 1.40 20.09 13.82
N ARG A 12 1.37 20.70 12.63
CA ARG A 12 1.30 22.15 12.45
C ARG A 12 0.02 22.71 13.06
N ASP A 13 -1.10 22.03 12.84
CA ASP A 13 -2.40 22.49 13.34
C ASP A 13 -2.48 22.38 14.86
N LYS A 14 -1.93 21.32 15.47
CA LYS A 14 -1.86 21.16 16.93
C LYS A 14 -0.80 22.05 17.58
N ALA A 15 0.36 22.24 16.97
CA ALA A 15 1.36 23.18 17.47
C ALA A 15 0.95 24.63 17.33
N GLY A 16 -0.01 24.95 16.41
CA GLY A 16 -0.46 26.30 16.10
C GLY A 16 0.57 27.14 15.34
N VAL A 17 1.72 26.55 14.97
CA VAL A 17 2.82 27.20 14.23
C VAL A 17 3.38 26.26 13.18
N ARG A 18 3.87 26.83 12.08
CA ARG A 18 4.53 26.06 11.02
C ARG A 18 5.98 25.69 11.36
N SER A 19 6.62 26.56 12.12
CA SER A 19 7.99 26.35 12.57
C SER A 19 8.25 27.06 13.88
N THR A 20 9.22 26.57 14.63
CA THR A 20 9.76 27.21 15.83
C THR A 20 11.29 27.08 15.82
N GLU A 21 11.95 27.96 16.58
CA GLU A 21 13.37 27.86 16.85
C GLU A 21 13.57 27.41 18.30
N MET A 22 14.46 26.44 18.49
CA MET A 22 14.76 25.89 19.82
C MET A 22 16.26 25.66 19.97
N GLU A 23 16.78 25.96 21.15
CA GLU A 23 18.15 25.59 21.48
C GLU A 23 18.19 24.10 21.84
N ILE A 24 18.91 23.33 21.01
CA ILE A 24 19.11 21.89 21.20
C ILE A 24 20.51 21.67 21.74
N PRO A 25 20.68 21.11 22.96
CA PRO A 25 21.99 20.70 23.49
C PRO A 25 22.66 19.65 22.60
N GLU A 26 23.97 19.62 22.60
CA GLU A 26 24.76 18.61 21.92
C GLU A 26 24.43 17.20 22.49
N GLY A 27 24.34 16.19 21.60
CA GLY A 27 23.96 14.83 21.97
C GLY A 27 22.46 14.61 22.21
N THR A 28 21.61 15.61 21.88
CA THR A 28 20.16 15.42 21.96
C THR A 28 19.70 14.50 20.84
N THR A 29 18.98 13.42 21.18
CA THR A 29 18.37 12.51 20.21
C THR A 29 17.02 13.03 19.70
N VAL A 30 16.55 12.48 18.56
CA VAL A 30 15.22 12.78 18.02
C VAL A 30 14.13 12.52 19.06
N TYR A 31 14.21 11.40 19.81
CA TYR A 31 13.30 11.06 20.90
C TYR A 31 13.25 12.16 21.98
N GLN A 32 14.41 12.63 22.42
CA GLN A 32 14.50 13.67 23.44
C GLN A 32 13.95 15.01 22.94
N LEU A 33 14.11 15.30 21.65
CA LEU A 33 13.52 16.49 21.05
C LEU A 33 11.98 16.36 20.99
N LYS A 34 11.43 15.20 20.62
CA LYS A 34 9.97 14.94 20.67
C LYS A 34 9.41 15.21 22.07
N ALA A 35 10.06 14.74 23.13
CA ALA A 35 9.64 14.98 24.52
C ALA A 35 9.60 16.47 24.86
N ARG A 36 10.61 17.24 24.50
CA ARG A 36 10.67 18.69 24.71
C ARG A 36 9.59 19.45 23.94
N LEU A 37 9.26 19.01 22.74
CA LEU A 37 8.20 19.63 21.95
C LEU A 37 6.81 19.43 22.57
N ILE A 38 6.56 18.27 23.17
CA ILE A 38 5.32 17.99 23.92
C ILE A 38 5.22 18.89 25.15
N GLU A 39 6.31 19.14 25.85
CA GLU A 39 6.34 20.07 27.00
C GLU A 39 6.06 21.53 26.56
N GLN A 40 6.58 21.94 25.40
CA GLN A 40 6.44 23.32 24.91
C GLN A 40 5.10 23.56 24.22
N PHE A 41 4.50 22.55 23.58
CA PHE A 41 3.26 22.66 22.83
C PHE A 41 2.17 21.76 23.46
N PRO A 42 1.28 22.28 24.33
CA PRO A 42 0.34 21.49 25.12
C PRO A 42 -0.68 20.66 24.31
N HIS A 43 -0.87 20.99 23.02
CA HIS A 43 -1.76 20.24 22.12
C HIS A 43 -1.03 19.12 21.36
N LEU A 44 0.29 19.01 21.47
CA LEU A 44 1.02 17.84 21.03
C LEU A 44 1.02 16.80 22.15
N ASP A 45 0.74 15.57 21.82
CA ASP A 45 0.73 14.46 22.75
C ASP A 45 1.72 13.37 22.29
N TRP A 46 2.09 12.49 23.24
CA TRP A 46 3.04 11.41 22.95
C TRP A 46 2.47 10.41 21.94
N GLN A 47 1.17 10.13 22.00
CA GLN A 47 0.54 9.20 21.08
C GLN A 47 0.69 9.63 19.60
N LEU A 48 0.66 10.94 19.35
CA LEU A 48 0.90 11.48 18.01
C LEU A 48 2.39 11.51 17.66
N MET A 49 3.24 11.99 18.60
CA MET A 49 4.67 12.19 18.34
C MET A 49 5.46 10.87 18.23
N GLU A 50 5.05 9.79 18.92
CA GLU A 50 5.68 8.48 18.85
C GLU A 50 5.72 7.93 17.43
N HIS A 51 4.65 8.15 16.67
CA HIS A 51 4.53 7.63 15.31
C HIS A 51 5.00 8.62 14.23
N CYS A 52 5.48 9.81 14.62
CA CYS A 52 5.96 10.79 13.67
C CYS A 52 7.33 10.42 13.11
N LEU A 53 7.48 10.55 11.80
CA LEU A 53 8.78 10.51 11.14
C LEU A 53 9.53 11.80 11.39
N ALA A 54 10.83 11.70 11.63
CA ALA A 54 11.73 12.85 11.75
C ALA A 54 12.70 12.90 10.57
N SER A 55 12.92 14.11 10.06
CA SER A 55 14.00 14.39 9.10
C SER A 55 14.92 15.44 9.69
N VAL A 56 16.21 15.20 9.67
CA VAL A 56 17.25 16.12 10.15
C VAL A 56 18.11 16.50 8.95
N ASN A 57 18.15 17.78 8.60
CA ASN A 57 18.85 18.29 7.42
C ASN A 57 18.46 17.53 6.14
N GLN A 58 17.16 17.23 5.97
CA GLN A 58 16.53 16.52 4.84
C GLN A 58 16.78 15.01 4.78
N ASP A 59 17.51 14.42 5.74
CA ASP A 59 17.68 12.97 5.86
C ASP A 59 16.75 12.41 6.94
N TYR A 60 16.09 11.30 6.68
CA TYR A 60 15.30 10.61 7.70
C TYR A 60 16.19 10.06 8.81
N ARG A 61 15.72 10.22 10.06
CA ARG A 61 16.42 9.80 11.28
C ARG A 61 15.51 8.98 12.18
N ALA A 62 16.10 7.98 12.81
CA ALA A 62 15.45 7.20 13.85
C ALA A 62 15.42 7.99 15.18
N ASP A 63 14.62 7.54 16.11
CA ASP A 63 14.45 8.19 17.42
C ASP A 63 15.73 8.20 18.25
N GLU A 64 16.63 7.25 18.05
CA GLU A 64 17.91 7.10 18.72
C GLU A 64 19.02 7.96 18.12
N ASP A 65 18.80 8.51 16.92
CA ASP A 65 19.81 9.30 16.23
C ASP A 65 20.00 10.67 16.88
N GLU A 66 21.25 11.11 17.00
CA GLU A 66 21.59 12.43 17.52
C GLU A 66 21.34 13.53 16.47
N ILE A 67 20.92 14.69 16.96
CA ILE A 67 20.65 15.87 16.15
C ILE A 67 21.87 16.78 16.18
N PRO A 68 22.51 17.08 15.02
CA PRO A 68 23.61 18.03 14.95
C PRO A 68 23.18 19.43 15.40
N ALA A 69 24.08 20.15 16.05
CA ALA A 69 23.84 21.52 16.50
C ALA A 69 23.50 22.44 15.31
N GLY A 70 22.41 23.20 15.44
CA GLY A 70 21.93 24.12 14.40
C GLY A 70 21.23 23.42 13.21
N ALA A 71 20.88 22.15 13.32
CA ALA A 71 20.17 21.41 12.27
C ALA A 71 18.74 21.93 12.07
N GLU A 72 18.24 21.78 10.85
CA GLU A 72 16.81 21.89 10.56
C GLU A 72 16.16 20.50 10.79
N VAL A 73 15.16 20.45 11.67
CA VAL A 73 14.45 19.22 12.00
C VAL A 73 13.00 19.34 11.57
N ALA A 74 12.53 18.41 10.78
CA ALA A 74 11.14 18.37 10.31
C ALA A 74 10.41 17.14 10.87
N PHE A 75 9.22 17.35 11.43
CA PHE A 75 8.37 16.27 11.90
C PHE A 75 7.15 16.11 10.99
N PHE A 76 6.95 14.89 10.52
CA PHE A 76 5.82 14.49 9.70
C PHE A 76 4.94 13.57 10.52
N PRO A 77 3.65 13.89 10.73
CA PRO A 77 2.75 12.96 11.39
C PRO A 77 2.68 11.68 10.56
N PRO A 78 2.36 10.54 11.19
CA PRO A 78 1.93 9.40 10.41
C PRO A 78 0.78 9.87 9.56
N VAL A 79 0.78 9.53 8.30
CA VAL A 79 -0.37 9.77 7.43
C VAL A 79 -1.51 8.92 7.94
N SER A 80 -2.25 9.42 8.91
CA SER A 80 -3.46 8.81 9.44
C SER A 80 -4.61 9.12 8.48
N GLY A 81 -4.67 8.35 7.41
CA GLY A 81 -5.91 8.13 6.71
C GLY A 81 -6.60 6.95 7.38
N GLY A 82 -7.50 7.20 8.30
CA GLY A 82 -8.37 6.16 8.82
C GLY A 82 -8.74 6.39 10.28
N SER A 83 -9.97 6.87 10.50
CA SER A 83 -10.65 6.66 11.79
C SER A 83 -10.66 5.16 12.12
N PRO A 84 -10.56 4.73 13.39
CA PRO A 84 -10.57 3.32 13.79
C PRO A 84 -11.83 2.54 13.38
N ASP A 85 -12.86 3.23 12.89
CA ASP A 85 -14.15 2.68 12.42
C ASP A 85 -14.31 2.61 10.90
N SER A 86 -13.34 3.03 10.10
CA SER A 86 -13.42 2.87 8.65
C SER A 86 -12.99 1.45 8.28
N THR A 87 -13.97 0.58 7.99
CA THR A 87 -13.70 -0.68 7.31
C THR A 87 -13.09 -0.36 5.95
N PHE A 88 -11.80 -0.62 5.80
CA PHE A 88 -11.10 -0.44 4.52
C PHE A 88 -11.80 -1.20 3.41
N PRO A 89 -11.97 -0.61 2.20
CA PRO A 89 -12.69 -1.24 1.11
C PRO A 89 -12.10 -2.59 0.74
N LEU A 90 -12.98 -3.58 0.57
CA LEU A 90 -12.63 -4.92 0.11
C LEU A 90 -13.63 -5.37 -0.95
N ILE A 91 -13.13 -5.67 -2.14
CA ILE A 91 -13.90 -6.23 -3.24
C ILE A 91 -13.31 -7.59 -3.59
N THR A 92 -14.12 -8.64 -3.47
CA THR A 92 -13.78 -9.96 -3.98
C THR A 92 -14.96 -10.43 -4.84
N SER A 93 -14.72 -10.72 -6.11
CA SER A 93 -15.81 -11.15 -7.00
C SER A 93 -15.33 -12.07 -8.12
N ILE A 94 -16.27 -12.91 -8.57
CA ILE A 94 -16.18 -13.69 -9.80
C ILE A 94 -17.23 -13.11 -10.74
N THR A 95 -16.85 -12.84 -11.99
CA THR A 95 -17.77 -12.24 -12.98
C THR A 95 -17.54 -12.81 -14.37
N GLU A 96 -18.59 -12.81 -15.18
CA GLU A 96 -18.50 -13.05 -16.62
C GLU A 96 -18.29 -11.75 -17.40
N ASP A 97 -18.62 -10.62 -16.78
CA ASP A 97 -18.48 -9.29 -17.39
C ASP A 97 -17.00 -8.86 -17.53
N GLU A 98 -16.77 -7.88 -18.36
CA GLU A 98 -15.46 -7.28 -18.49
C GLU A 98 -15.05 -6.56 -17.20
N ILE A 99 -13.78 -6.76 -16.80
CA ILE A 99 -13.24 -6.12 -15.61
C ILE A 99 -13.00 -4.63 -15.91
N ASP A 100 -13.80 -3.78 -15.30
CA ASP A 100 -13.59 -2.32 -15.34
C ASP A 100 -12.55 -1.91 -14.29
N LEU A 101 -11.31 -1.71 -14.75
CA LEU A 101 -10.17 -1.33 -13.92
C LEU A 101 -10.39 0.02 -13.21
N ASN A 102 -11.01 0.99 -13.92
CA ASN A 102 -11.20 2.33 -13.37
C ASN A 102 -12.27 2.32 -12.28
N ALA A 103 -13.40 1.67 -12.52
CA ALA A 103 -14.46 1.54 -11.53
C ALA A 103 -14.01 0.80 -10.27
N LEU A 104 -13.20 -0.26 -10.43
CA LEU A 104 -12.66 -1.00 -9.28
C LEU A 104 -11.63 -0.18 -8.50
N LEU A 105 -10.77 0.56 -9.19
CA LEU A 105 -9.80 1.42 -8.53
C LEU A 105 -10.49 2.54 -7.75
N ASP A 106 -11.48 3.19 -8.35
CA ASP A 106 -12.28 4.23 -7.69
C ASP A 106 -12.96 3.69 -6.41
N ALA A 107 -13.54 2.49 -6.49
CA ALA A 107 -14.25 1.86 -5.38
C ALA A 107 -13.35 1.44 -4.20
N ILE A 108 -12.04 1.27 -4.41
CA ILE A 108 -11.08 0.91 -3.34
C ILE A 108 -10.15 2.05 -2.95
N THR A 109 -10.31 3.24 -3.54
CA THR A 109 -9.52 4.44 -3.25
C THR A 109 -10.21 5.26 -2.18
N LEU A 110 -9.45 5.70 -1.18
CA LEU A 110 -9.88 6.62 -0.14
C LEU A 110 -9.26 8.01 -0.37
N ASP A 111 -9.77 9.03 0.31
CA ASP A 111 -9.17 10.38 0.29
C ASP A 111 -7.71 10.40 0.78
N SER A 112 -7.33 9.41 1.60
CA SER A 112 -5.97 9.22 2.09
C SER A 112 -5.05 8.50 1.11
N THR A 113 -5.59 7.82 0.09
CA THR A 113 -4.82 6.98 -0.82
C THR A 113 -3.90 7.81 -1.70
N GLY A 114 -2.60 7.56 -1.60
CA GLY A 114 -1.57 8.19 -2.43
C GLY A 114 -0.89 7.22 -3.41
N ALA A 115 -1.16 5.92 -3.31
CA ALA A 115 -0.57 4.90 -4.18
C ALA A 115 -1.52 3.74 -4.44
N ALA A 116 -1.46 3.18 -5.65
CA ALA A 116 -2.15 1.96 -6.03
C ALA A 116 -1.20 1.05 -6.81
N ALA A 117 -1.16 -0.23 -6.45
CA ALA A 117 -0.48 -1.28 -7.20
C ALA A 117 -1.53 -2.21 -7.81
N ILE A 118 -1.48 -2.37 -9.13
CA ILE A 118 -2.44 -3.17 -9.87
C ILE A 118 -1.70 -4.23 -10.67
N PHE A 119 -2.11 -5.47 -10.50
CA PHE A 119 -1.76 -6.57 -11.38
C PHE A 119 -2.99 -7.01 -12.14
N THR A 120 -2.86 -7.14 -13.47
CA THR A 120 -3.90 -7.78 -14.29
C THR A 120 -3.28 -8.88 -15.16
N GLY A 121 -3.93 -10.04 -15.16
CA GLY A 121 -3.62 -11.11 -16.09
C GLY A 121 -4.43 -10.94 -17.37
N MET A 122 -3.80 -11.23 -18.52
CA MET A 122 -4.43 -11.05 -19.83
C MET A 122 -4.49 -12.38 -20.60
N VAL A 123 -5.50 -12.56 -21.42
CA VAL A 123 -5.52 -13.65 -22.41
C VAL A 123 -4.49 -13.33 -23.50
N ARG A 124 -3.56 -14.26 -23.71
CA ARG A 124 -2.58 -14.14 -24.78
C ARG A 124 -3.19 -14.61 -26.11
N GLY A 125 -2.96 -13.85 -27.17
CA GLY A 125 -3.40 -14.24 -28.51
C GLY A 125 -2.53 -15.35 -29.13
N VAL A 126 -1.27 -15.47 -28.69
CA VAL A 126 -0.33 -16.51 -29.13
C VAL A 126 0.21 -17.23 -27.92
N THR A 127 0.12 -18.53 -27.91
CA THR A 127 0.64 -19.39 -26.82
C THR A 127 1.85 -20.17 -27.30
N SER A 128 3.02 -19.94 -26.69
CA SER A 128 4.20 -20.78 -26.78
C SER A 128 4.46 -21.43 -25.43
N ARG A 129 4.60 -22.73 -25.38
CA ARG A 129 5.01 -23.43 -24.14
C ARG A 129 6.50 -23.22 -23.90
N HIS A 130 6.83 -22.44 -22.87
CA HIS A 130 8.19 -22.39 -22.34
C HIS A 130 8.28 -23.42 -21.20
N GLY A 131 9.13 -24.44 -21.37
CA GLY A 131 9.56 -25.28 -20.24
C GLY A 131 9.22 -26.76 -20.24
N SER A 132 9.12 -27.43 -21.38
CA SER A 132 9.22 -28.91 -21.41
C SER A 132 10.60 -29.33 -21.88
N THR A 133 11.28 -30.15 -21.07
CA THR A 133 12.61 -30.78 -21.36
C THR A 133 12.56 -31.83 -22.44
N GLN A 134 11.49 -31.93 -23.23
CA GLN A 134 11.42 -32.81 -24.41
C GLN A 134 11.20 -31.95 -25.65
N ALA A 135 12.15 -32.03 -26.55
CA ALA A 135 12.16 -31.40 -27.86
C ALA A 135 11.03 -31.94 -28.76
N SER A 136 9.80 -31.56 -28.45
CA SER A 136 8.66 -31.64 -29.36
C SER A 136 8.35 -30.23 -29.88
N ARG A 137 8.34 -30.12 -31.19
CA ARG A 137 8.12 -28.93 -31.99
C ARG A 137 6.92 -28.10 -31.45
N ASP A 138 7.18 -27.20 -30.52
CA ASP A 138 6.19 -26.23 -30.05
C ASP A 138 6.06 -25.12 -31.13
N THR A 139 5.24 -25.39 -32.13
CA THR A 139 4.78 -24.31 -32.99
C THR A 139 3.88 -23.41 -32.19
N PRO A 140 4.14 -22.09 -32.18
CA PRO A 140 3.19 -21.15 -31.60
C PRO A 140 1.82 -21.37 -32.25
N HIS A 141 0.78 -21.46 -31.45
CA HIS A 141 -0.58 -21.57 -31.96
C HIS A 141 -1.42 -20.36 -31.47
N ASP A 142 -2.32 -19.94 -32.33
CA ASP A 142 -3.22 -18.86 -32.05
C ASP A 142 -4.29 -19.32 -31.05
N THR A 143 -4.53 -18.48 -30.05
CA THR A 143 -5.60 -18.67 -29.09
C THR A 143 -6.82 -17.91 -29.57
N VAL A 144 -7.88 -18.59 -29.89
CA VAL A 144 -9.16 -17.99 -30.29
C VAL A 144 -9.90 -17.46 -29.06
N TYR A 145 -10.00 -18.26 -28.04
CA TYR A 145 -10.55 -17.93 -26.72
C TYR A 145 -10.01 -18.90 -25.67
N LEU A 146 -10.13 -18.52 -24.41
CA LEU A 146 -9.99 -19.41 -23.25
C LEU A 146 -11.35 -19.56 -22.58
N GLU A 147 -11.66 -20.74 -22.09
CA GLU A 147 -12.87 -20.99 -21.30
C GLU A 147 -12.43 -21.25 -19.86
N TYR A 148 -12.89 -20.37 -18.96
CA TYR A 148 -12.59 -20.46 -17.53
C TYR A 148 -13.86 -20.81 -16.77
N GLU A 149 -13.76 -21.86 -15.97
CA GLU A 149 -14.80 -22.26 -15.04
C GLU A 149 -14.28 -22.20 -13.61
N ALA A 150 -15.14 -21.88 -12.66
CA ALA A 150 -14.79 -21.87 -11.24
C ALA A 150 -15.99 -22.36 -10.41
N TYR A 151 -15.67 -23.08 -9.33
CA TYR A 151 -16.64 -23.32 -8.29
C TYR A 151 -16.74 -22.07 -7.42
N GLN A 152 -17.69 -21.20 -7.77
CA GLN A 152 -17.80 -19.83 -7.24
C GLN A 152 -17.74 -19.74 -5.71
N PRO A 153 -18.50 -20.54 -4.91
CA PRO A 153 -18.48 -20.40 -3.45
C PRO A 153 -17.10 -20.63 -2.83
N MET A 154 -16.34 -21.60 -3.35
CA MET A 154 -14.99 -21.89 -2.88
C MET A 154 -14.01 -20.82 -3.33
N ALA A 155 -14.14 -20.37 -4.57
CA ALA A 155 -13.28 -19.36 -5.15
C ALA A 155 -13.42 -18.02 -4.42
N GLU A 156 -14.63 -17.57 -4.13
CA GLU A 156 -14.90 -16.35 -3.35
C GLU A 156 -14.34 -16.46 -1.92
N ALA A 157 -14.55 -17.60 -1.24
CA ALA A 157 -13.98 -17.83 0.08
C ALA A 157 -12.45 -17.76 0.08
N LYS A 158 -11.81 -18.29 -0.98
CA LYS A 158 -10.36 -18.24 -1.14
C LYS A 158 -9.86 -16.84 -1.45
N MET A 159 -10.55 -16.06 -2.28
CA MET A 159 -10.19 -14.66 -2.53
C MET A 159 -10.29 -13.84 -1.25
N LYS A 160 -11.33 -14.04 -0.45
CA LYS A 160 -11.47 -13.40 0.85
C LYS A 160 -10.34 -13.77 1.80
N GLN A 161 -9.98 -15.05 1.88
CA GLN A 161 -8.83 -15.51 2.66
C GLN A 161 -7.53 -14.81 2.24
N VAL A 162 -7.26 -14.70 0.93
CA VAL A 162 -6.07 -14.00 0.41
C VAL A 162 -6.08 -12.52 0.81
N ALA A 163 -7.24 -11.86 0.75
CA ALA A 163 -7.36 -10.46 1.18
C ALA A 163 -7.09 -10.30 2.69
N GLU A 164 -7.58 -11.22 3.52
CA GLU A 164 -7.31 -11.26 4.96
C GLU A 164 -5.80 -11.47 5.24
N GLU A 165 -5.16 -12.36 4.50
CA GLU A 165 -3.71 -12.59 4.60
C GLU A 165 -2.89 -11.36 4.17
N ILE A 166 -3.34 -10.60 3.15
CA ILE A 166 -2.74 -9.33 2.74
C ILE A 166 -2.83 -8.33 3.90
N ARG A 167 -4.02 -8.13 4.48
CA ARG A 167 -4.20 -7.19 5.60
C ARG A 167 -3.38 -7.55 6.82
N ALA A 168 -3.25 -8.83 7.12
CA ALA A 168 -2.45 -9.31 8.26
C ALA A 168 -0.95 -9.02 8.08
N ARG A 169 -0.44 -9.07 6.84
CA ARG A 169 0.99 -8.85 6.53
C ARG A 169 1.32 -7.39 6.28
N TRP A 170 0.39 -6.65 5.71
CA TRP A 170 0.55 -5.23 5.36
C TRP A 170 -0.65 -4.43 5.91
N PRO A 171 -0.68 -4.15 7.22
CA PRO A 171 -1.80 -3.44 7.88
C PRO A 171 -2.07 -2.04 7.31
N VAL A 172 -1.09 -1.47 6.62
CA VAL A 172 -1.16 -0.15 5.98
C VAL A 172 -1.85 -0.16 4.61
N VAL A 173 -2.19 -1.35 4.08
CA VAL A 173 -2.98 -1.46 2.85
C VAL A 173 -4.42 -1.04 3.14
N GLU A 174 -4.88 -0.03 2.43
CA GLU A 174 -6.22 0.56 2.58
C GLU A 174 -7.27 -0.24 1.83
N GLY A 175 -7.26 -0.19 0.51
CA GLY A 175 -8.22 -0.89 -0.33
C GLY A 175 -7.63 -2.15 -0.97
N ILE A 176 -8.46 -3.16 -1.12
CA ILE A 176 -8.10 -4.41 -1.81
C ILE A 176 -9.22 -4.78 -2.78
N ALA A 177 -8.87 -5.06 -4.04
CA ALA A 177 -9.77 -5.70 -5.00
C ALA A 177 -9.11 -6.96 -5.56
N ILE A 178 -9.85 -8.07 -5.53
CA ILE A 178 -9.47 -9.35 -6.13
C ILE A 178 -10.64 -9.80 -6.98
N VAL A 179 -10.49 -9.73 -8.30
CA VAL A 179 -11.55 -10.04 -9.25
C VAL A 179 -11.06 -11.09 -10.22
N GLN A 180 -11.86 -12.14 -10.43
CA GLN A 180 -11.63 -13.19 -11.40
C GLN A 180 -12.75 -13.21 -12.42
N ARG A 181 -12.38 -13.14 -13.70
CA ARG A 181 -13.31 -13.32 -14.80
C ARG A 181 -13.40 -14.80 -15.18
N ILE A 182 -14.60 -15.28 -15.41
CA ILE A 182 -14.90 -16.63 -15.88
C ILE A 182 -15.67 -16.59 -17.21
N GLY A 183 -16.00 -17.76 -17.74
CA GLY A 183 -16.68 -17.92 -19.02
C GLY A 183 -15.70 -17.86 -20.20
N ARG A 184 -16.18 -17.40 -21.34
CA ARG A 184 -15.38 -17.36 -22.57
C ARG A 184 -14.64 -16.04 -22.71
N LEU A 185 -13.31 -16.11 -22.66
CA LEU A 185 -12.39 -14.97 -22.61
C LEU A 185 -11.56 -14.89 -23.89
N TYR A 186 -11.58 -13.74 -24.54
CA TYR A 186 -10.89 -13.51 -25.81
C TYR A 186 -9.50 -12.88 -25.61
N PRO A 187 -8.58 -13.03 -26.57
CA PRO A 187 -7.27 -12.40 -26.52
C PRO A 187 -7.34 -10.90 -26.24
N ARG A 188 -6.37 -10.40 -25.45
CA ARG A 188 -6.20 -8.99 -25.03
C ARG A 188 -7.24 -8.52 -24.01
N THR A 189 -8.04 -9.42 -23.43
CA THR A 189 -8.96 -9.06 -22.34
C THR A 189 -8.40 -9.45 -20.99
N PRO A 190 -8.66 -8.67 -19.92
CA PRO A 190 -8.30 -9.03 -18.55
C PRO A 190 -9.04 -10.31 -18.10
N THR A 191 -8.30 -11.19 -17.41
CA THR A 191 -8.84 -12.41 -16.81
C THR A 191 -8.92 -12.34 -15.30
N VAL A 192 -8.02 -11.60 -14.71
CA VAL A 192 -7.88 -11.42 -13.26
C VAL A 192 -7.36 -10.03 -12.96
N LEU A 193 -7.83 -9.47 -11.86
CA LEU A 193 -7.30 -8.24 -11.30
C LEU A 193 -6.98 -8.46 -9.82
N ILE A 194 -5.79 -8.01 -9.41
CA ILE A 194 -5.42 -7.80 -8.02
C ILE A 194 -5.02 -6.34 -7.90
N ALA A 195 -5.71 -5.58 -7.07
CA ALA A 195 -5.36 -4.20 -6.78
C ALA A 195 -5.27 -3.99 -5.27
N CYS A 196 -4.24 -3.28 -4.85
CA CYS A 196 -4.05 -2.83 -3.48
C CYS A 196 -3.78 -1.34 -3.47
N THR A 197 -4.39 -0.62 -2.55
CA THR A 197 -4.14 0.82 -2.34
C THR A 197 -3.52 1.07 -0.99
N ALA A 198 -2.77 2.15 -0.86
CA ALA A 198 -2.16 2.60 0.39
C ALA A 198 -1.91 4.11 0.34
N ALA A 199 -1.73 4.73 1.50
CA ALA A 199 -1.38 6.15 1.58
C ALA A 199 -0.03 6.46 0.92
N HIS A 200 0.93 5.53 0.97
CA HIS A 200 2.27 5.70 0.39
C HIS A 200 2.71 4.47 -0.40
N ARG A 201 3.50 4.72 -1.47
CA ARG A 201 4.03 3.67 -2.37
C ARG A 201 5.05 2.73 -1.72
N ASP A 202 5.75 3.17 -0.69
CA ASP A 202 6.84 2.48 0.01
C ASP A 202 6.39 1.69 1.25
N THR A 203 5.08 1.54 1.44
CA THR A 203 4.48 0.83 2.56
C THR A 203 4.19 -0.65 2.28
N GLY A 204 4.76 -1.23 1.22
CA GLY A 204 4.56 -2.63 0.86
C GLY A 204 3.35 -2.88 -0.06
N VAL A 205 2.79 -1.84 -0.69
CA VAL A 205 1.63 -1.97 -1.60
C VAL A 205 1.95 -2.84 -2.83
N PHE A 206 3.18 -2.79 -3.35
CA PHE A 206 3.63 -3.64 -4.46
C PHE A 206 3.74 -5.10 -4.04
N GLU A 207 4.32 -5.36 -2.87
CA GLU A 207 4.48 -6.69 -2.29
C GLU A 207 3.11 -7.30 -1.97
N ALA A 208 2.17 -6.51 -1.48
CA ALA A 208 0.79 -6.92 -1.22
C ALA A 208 0.07 -7.37 -2.50
N ALA A 209 0.14 -6.58 -3.57
CA ALA A 209 -0.43 -6.93 -4.86
C ALA A 209 0.26 -8.17 -5.48
N ARG A 210 1.60 -8.26 -5.39
CA ARG A 210 2.37 -9.45 -5.81
C ARG A 210 1.96 -10.69 -5.02
N TYR A 211 1.85 -10.56 -3.70
CA TYR A 211 1.39 -11.67 -2.86
C TYR A 211 0.01 -12.16 -3.27
N GLY A 212 -0.92 -11.25 -3.54
CA GLY A 212 -2.27 -11.59 -3.95
C GLY A 212 -2.31 -12.49 -5.19
N ILE A 213 -1.50 -12.20 -6.22
CA ILE A 213 -1.46 -13.04 -7.42
C ILE A 213 -0.73 -14.38 -7.20
N GLU A 214 0.32 -14.40 -6.37
CA GLU A 214 1.06 -15.62 -6.06
C GLU A 214 0.24 -16.57 -5.16
N ALA A 215 -0.45 -16.05 -4.16
CA ALA A 215 -1.32 -16.82 -3.28
C ALA A 215 -2.49 -17.45 -4.05
N ARG A 216 -3.11 -16.67 -4.97
CA ARG A 216 -4.15 -17.16 -5.85
C ARG A 216 -3.70 -18.35 -6.72
N LYS A 217 -2.50 -18.31 -7.30
CA LYS A 217 -1.96 -19.43 -8.10
C LYS A 217 -1.81 -20.72 -7.29
N ARG A 218 -1.52 -20.62 -6.00
CA ARG A 218 -1.36 -21.79 -5.09
C ARG A 218 -2.70 -22.45 -4.75
N THR A 219 -3.80 -21.71 -4.86
CA THR A 219 -5.13 -22.18 -4.52
C THR A 219 -5.92 -22.74 -5.71
N SER A 220 -5.31 -22.88 -6.90
CA SER A 220 -5.91 -23.48 -8.12
C SER A 220 -7.29 -22.89 -8.45
N LEU A 221 -7.38 -21.57 -8.46
CA LEU A 221 -8.54 -20.82 -8.96
C LEU A 221 -8.36 -20.50 -10.44
#